data_64b182ff4fa463a4567206dbd87ccf82
#
_entry.id   64b182ff4fa463a4567206dbd87ccf82
#
_cell.length_a   1.000
_cell.length_b   1.000
_cell.length_c   1.000
_cell.angle_alpha   90.00
_cell.angle_beta   90.00
_cell.angle_gamma   90.00
#
_symmetry.space_group_name_H-M   'P 1'
#
loop_
_entity.id
_entity.type
_entity.pdbx_description
1 polymer ?
#
loop_
_entity_poly.entity_id
_entity_poly.type
_entity_poly.pdbx_seq_one_letter_code
_entity_poly.pdbx_strand_id
1 'polypeptide(L)'
;MNINQTLKQYFGYDSLRTGQEELINGILAGHDVLGIMPTGAGKSLCYQLPALMLKGITLVISPLISLMSDQVKALNQAGVHAAYINSSLTENQIRMALSYASQGRYKIIYVAPERLNTQRFLDFACNADISMLTVDEAHCISVSYTHLTLP
;
A
#
# COMPACT_ATOMS: atom_id res chain seq x y z
N MET A 1 10.79 7.80 -15.32
CA MET A 1 10.57 8.88 -14.34
C MET A 1 11.43 8.57 -13.12
N ASN A 2 12.16 9.54 -12.62
CA ASN A 2 13.02 9.33 -11.45
C ASN A 2 12.29 9.70 -10.16
N ILE A 3 12.93 9.44 -9.01
CA ILE A 3 12.36 9.68 -7.67
C ILE A 3 11.88 11.14 -7.53
N ASN A 4 12.74 12.10 -7.89
CA ASN A 4 12.44 13.51 -7.70
C ASN A 4 11.27 14.00 -8.58
N GLN A 5 11.20 13.51 -9.81
CA GLN A 5 10.10 13.82 -10.72
C GLN A 5 8.78 13.26 -10.19
N THR A 6 8.77 12.02 -9.75
CA THR A 6 7.59 11.37 -9.18
C THR A 6 7.15 12.08 -7.89
N LEU A 7 8.11 12.41 -7.03
CA LEU A 7 7.86 13.12 -5.79
C LEU A 7 7.20 14.47 -6.03
N LYS A 8 7.74 15.25 -6.97
CA LYS A 8 7.22 16.57 -7.32
C LYS A 8 5.83 16.48 -7.94
N GLN A 9 5.66 15.56 -8.88
CA GLN A 9 4.42 15.45 -9.66
C GLN A 9 3.23 15.02 -8.80
N TYR A 10 3.40 14.00 -7.97
CA TYR A 10 2.29 13.39 -7.23
C TYR A 10 2.13 13.90 -5.80
N PHE A 11 3.22 14.35 -5.17
CA PHE A 11 3.20 14.74 -3.77
C PHE A 11 3.55 16.22 -3.54
N GLY A 12 4.06 16.90 -4.56
CA GLY A 12 4.37 18.33 -4.49
C GLY A 12 5.62 18.69 -3.71
N TYR A 13 6.42 17.71 -3.31
CA TYR A 13 7.66 17.95 -2.58
C TYR A 13 8.85 18.03 -3.53
N ASP A 14 9.83 18.85 -3.17
CA ASP A 14 11.05 19.04 -3.97
C ASP A 14 12.15 18.05 -3.61
N SER A 15 12.16 17.56 -2.36
CA SER A 15 13.18 16.64 -1.87
C SER A 15 12.62 15.71 -0.80
N LEU A 16 13.27 14.56 -0.62
CA LEU A 16 12.97 13.61 0.43
C LEU A 16 13.62 14.05 1.73
N ARG A 17 13.02 13.66 2.85
CA ARG A 17 13.60 13.85 4.19
C ARG A 17 14.66 12.77 4.45
N THR A 18 15.55 13.05 5.43
CA THR A 18 16.52 12.06 5.90
C THR A 18 15.82 10.77 6.34
N GLY A 19 16.33 9.64 5.90
CA GLY A 19 15.76 8.32 6.17
C GLY A 19 14.74 7.85 5.13
N GLN A 20 13.99 8.75 4.50
CA GLN A 20 13.05 8.37 3.45
C GLN A 20 13.77 7.85 2.20
N GLU A 21 14.80 8.55 1.77
CA GLU A 21 15.55 8.20 0.56
C GLU A 21 16.18 6.81 0.67
N GLU A 22 16.76 6.50 1.82
CA GLU A 22 17.38 5.20 2.06
C GLU A 22 16.37 4.05 1.96
N LEU A 23 15.19 4.20 2.59
CA LEU A 23 14.12 3.21 2.51
C LEU A 23 13.61 3.03 1.08
N ILE A 24 13.37 4.12 0.39
CA ILE A 24 12.85 4.11 -0.98
C ILE A 24 13.85 3.45 -1.93
N ASN A 25 15.11 3.80 -1.83
CA ASN A 25 16.18 3.20 -2.65
C ASN A 25 16.31 1.70 -2.37
N GLY A 26 16.20 1.27 -1.11
CA GLY A 26 16.22 -0.13 -0.76
C GLY A 26 15.06 -0.91 -1.40
N ILE A 27 13.86 -0.35 -1.36
CA ILE A 27 12.68 -0.95 -1.98
C ILE A 27 12.86 -1.04 -3.51
N LEU A 28 13.29 0.03 -4.15
CA LEU A 28 13.47 0.06 -5.60
C LEU A 28 14.59 -0.86 -6.06
N ALA A 29 15.57 -1.15 -5.20
CA ALA A 29 16.62 -2.12 -5.47
C ALA A 29 16.17 -3.58 -5.30
N GLY A 30 14.92 -3.80 -4.87
CA GLY A 30 14.36 -5.14 -4.68
C GLY A 30 14.65 -5.75 -3.32
N HIS A 31 15.08 -4.96 -2.35
CA HIS A 31 15.37 -5.43 -1.00
C HIS A 31 14.13 -5.35 -0.12
N ASP A 32 14.02 -6.26 0.83
CA ASP A 32 13.08 -6.13 1.94
C ASP A 32 13.63 -5.07 2.91
N VAL A 33 12.77 -4.15 3.32
CA VAL A 33 13.17 -3.06 4.21
C VAL A 33 12.26 -2.96 5.42
N LEU A 34 12.84 -2.57 6.55
CA LEU A 34 12.11 -2.25 7.78
C LEU A 34 12.39 -0.80 8.12
N GLY A 35 11.36 0.03 8.07
CA GLY A 35 11.46 1.44 8.43
C GLY A 35 10.82 1.70 9.79
N ILE A 36 11.59 2.27 10.71
CA ILE A 36 11.09 2.71 12.00
C ILE A 36 11.19 4.23 12.03
N MET A 37 10.03 4.87 11.99
CA MET A 37 9.95 6.33 11.92
C MET A 37 8.95 6.86 12.93
N PRO A 38 9.23 8.04 13.52
CA PRO A 38 8.24 8.66 14.40
C PRO A 38 6.99 9.08 13.63
N THR A 39 5.87 9.17 14.34
CA THR A 39 4.60 9.64 13.79
C THR A 39 4.77 11.03 13.15
N GLY A 40 4.24 11.22 11.96
CA GLY A 40 4.32 12.50 11.25
C GLY A 40 5.61 12.74 10.47
N ALA A 41 6.51 11.75 10.38
CA ALA A 41 7.77 11.88 9.66
C ALA A 41 7.66 11.56 8.15
N GLY A 42 6.44 11.51 7.60
CA GLY A 42 6.23 11.17 6.20
C GLY A 42 6.38 9.69 5.91
N LYS A 43 5.97 8.85 6.83
CA LYS A 43 6.09 7.39 6.75
C LYS A 43 5.38 6.80 5.53
N SER A 44 4.17 7.28 5.23
CA SER A 44 3.38 6.77 4.10
C SER A 44 4.06 7.03 2.75
N LEU A 45 4.79 8.12 2.62
CA LEU A 45 5.54 8.44 1.40
C LEU A 45 6.59 7.37 1.08
N CYS A 46 7.16 6.74 2.10
CA CYS A 46 8.19 5.72 1.94
C CYS A 46 7.72 4.48 1.18
N TYR A 47 6.43 4.18 1.21
CA TYR A 47 5.88 3.11 0.38
C TYR A 47 5.04 3.62 -0.80
N GLN A 48 4.38 4.77 -0.66
CA GLN A 48 3.57 5.31 -1.74
C GLN A 48 4.42 5.71 -2.95
N LEU A 49 5.56 6.35 -2.72
CA LEU A 49 6.43 6.78 -3.81
C LEU A 49 7.02 5.60 -4.60
N PRO A 50 7.64 4.58 -3.97
CA PRO A 50 8.10 3.41 -4.73
C PRO A 50 6.96 2.63 -5.38
N ALA A 51 5.77 2.61 -4.78
CA ALA A 51 4.60 1.99 -5.39
C ALA A 51 4.29 2.56 -6.78
N LEU A 52 4.46 3.87 -6.96
CA LEU A 52 4.24 4.54 -8.24
C LEU A 52 5.32 4.22 -9.28
N MET A 53 6.52 3.89 -8.82
CA MET A 53 7.67 3.62 -9.69
C MET A 53 7.79 2.15 -10.07
N LEU A 54 7.23 1.25 -9.26
CA LEU A 54 7.20 -0.18 -9.55
C LEU A 54 6.07 -0.52 -10.51
N LYS A 55 6.24 -1.59 -11.29
CA LYS A 55 5.14 -2.14 -12.10
C LYS A 55 4.23 -2.98 -11.22
N GLY A 56 2.95 -3.06 -11.60
CA GLY A 56 2.00 -3.89 -10.86
C GLY A 56 1.38 -3.17 -9.67
N ILE A 57 0.80 -3.94 -8.78
CA ILE A 57 0.00 -3.45 -7.65
C ILE A 57 0.81 -3.49 -6.37
N THR A 58 0.69 -2.46 -5.54
CA THR A 58 1.18 -2.47 -4.17
C THR A 58 0.02 -2.71 -3.21
N LEU A 59 0.14 -3.73 -2.38
CA LEU A 59 -0.78 -3.97 -1.27
C LEU A 59 -0.24 -3.34 0.01
N VAL A 60 -1.09 -2.58 0.68
CA VAL A 60 -0.75 -1.98 1.98
C VAL A 60 -1.67 -2.58 3.04
N ILE A 61 -1.11 -3.35 3.94
CA ILE A 61 -1.85 -3.96 5.03
C ILE A 61 -1.78 -3.04 6.22
N SER A 62 -2.94 -2.57 6.69
CA SER A 62 -3.04 -1.65 7.81
C SER A 62 -4.24 -2.00 8.69
N PRO A 63 -4.07 -1.98 10.01
CA PRO A 63 -5.20 -2.17 10.94
C PRO A 63 -6.04 -0.91 11.13
N LEU A 64 -5.59 0.24 10.65
CA LEU A 64 -6.23 1.54 10.88
C LEU A 64 -7.30 1.82 9.83
N ILE A 65 -8.44 1.17 9.96
CA ILE A 65 -9.55 1.25 8.98
C ILE A 65 -10.03 2.68 8.77
N SER A 66 -10.10 3.47 9.83
CA SER A 66 -10.56 4.86 9.75
C SER A 66 -9.66 5.76 8.91
N LEU A 67 -8.37 5.42 8.79
CA LEU A 67 -7.43 6.20 8.00
C LEU A 67 -7.34 5.75 6.55
N MET A 68 -7.81 4.55 6.22
CA MET A 68 -7.71 4.02 4.86
C MET A 68 -8.45 4.88 3.85
N SER A 69 -9.67 5.29 4.13
CA SER A 69 -10.47 6.09 3.22
C SER A 69 -9.84 7.47 2.97
N ASP A 70 -9.25 8.08 4.01
CA ASP A 70 -8.55 9.35 3.87
C ASP A 70 -7.29 9.22 3.02
N GLN A 71 -6.52 8.17 3.23
CA GLN A 71 -5.32 7.86 2.44
C GLN A 71 -5.66 7.63 0.97
N VAL A 72 -6.69 6.82 0.70
CA VAL A 72 -7.15 6.53 -0.65
C VAL A 72 -7.68 7.79 -1.35
N LYS A 73 -8.45 8.59 -0.62
CA LYS A 73 -8.97 9.85 -1.15
C LYS A 73 -7.85 10.81 -1.54
N ALA A 74 -6.84 10.95 -0.70
CA ALA A 74 -5.68 11.80 -0.97
C ALA A 74 -4.91 11.32 -2.22
N LEU A 75 -4.70 10.01 -2.35
CA LEU A 75 -4.03 9.43 -3.51
C LEU A 75 -4.84 9.66 -4.80
N ASN A 76 -6.14 9.43 -4.77
CA ASN A 76 -7.00 9.65 -5.92
C ASN A 76 -7.02 11.13 -6.33
N GLN A 77 -7.01 12.05 -5.38
CA GLN A 77 -6.92 13.48 -5.65
C GLN A 77 -5.58 13.86 -6.29
N ALA A 78 -4.51 13.15 -5.95
CA ALA A 78 -3.19 13.36 -6.55
C ALA A 78 -3.04 12.70 -7.92
N GLY A 79 -4.06 12.00 -8.41
CA GLY A 79 -4.03 11.32 -9.71
C GLY A 79 -3.56 9.87 -9.64
N VAL A 80 -3.45 9.29 -8.45
CA VAL A 80 -3.07 7.89 -8.24
C VAL A 80 -4.31 7.06 -7.96
N HIS A 81 -4.61 6.09 -8.81
CA HIS A 81 -5.76 5.21 -8.60
C HIS A 81 -5.52 4.25 -7.44
N ALA A 82 -6.24 4.44 -6.37
CA ALA A 82 -6.14 3.65 -5.15
C ALA A 82 -7.52 3.20 -4.68
N ALA A 83 -7.55 2.10 -3.95
CA ALA A 83 -8.76 1.55 -3.34
C ALA A 83 -8.45 0.99 -1.95
N TYR A 84 -9.49 0.71 -1.18
CA TYR A 84 -9.36 0.02 0.10
C TYR A 84 -10.37 -1.11 0.22
N ILE A 85 -9.99 -2.14 0.96
CA ILE A 85 -10.83 -3.31 1.24
C ILE A 85 -10.82 -3.54 2.74
N ASN A 86 -11.95 -3.25 3.38
CA ASN A 86 -12.13 -3.43 4.82
C ASN A 86 -13.60 -3.74 5.17
N SER A 87 -13.88 -3.90 6.45
CA SER A 87 -15.20 -4.28 6.95
C SER A 87 -16.29 -3.19 6.77
N SER A 88 -15.91 -1.96 6.41
CA SER A 88 -16.88 -0.91 6.13
C SER A 88 -17.57 -1.08 4.78
N LEU A 89 -17.04 -1.92 3.90
CA LEU A 89 -17.60 -2.19 2.58
C LEU A 89 -18.60 -3.34 2.62
N THR A 90 -19.63 -3.23 1.76
CA THR A 90 -20.54 -4.34 1.51
C THR A 90 -19.84 -5.41 0.67
N GLU A 91 -20.41 -6.63 0.65
CA GLU A 91 -19.88 -7.72 -0.19
C GLU A 91 -19.85 -7.35 -1.68
N ASN A 92 -20.87 -6.62 -2.15
CA ASN A 92 -20.90 -6.14 -3.54
C ASN A 92 -19.78 -5.13 -3.81
N GLN A 93 -19.53 -4.22 -2.88
CA GLN A 93 -18.44 -3.24 -3.01
C GLN A 93 -17.07 -3.92 -3.04
N ILE A 94 -16.86 -4.92 -2.19
CA ILE A 94 -15.61 -5.70 -2.17
C ILE A 94 -15.45 -6.44 -3.51
N ARG A 95 -16.50 -7.09 -3.99
CA ARG A 95 -16.45 -7.81 -5.26
C ARG A 95 -16.11 -6.89 -6.43
N MET A 96 -16.72 -5.70 -6.48
CA MET A 96 -16.44 -4.71 -7.50
C MET A 96 -15.00 -4.19 -7.40
N ALA A 97 -14.52 -3.90 -6.19
CA ALA A 97 -13.15 -3.44 -5.99
C ALA A 97 -12.13 -4.49 -6.46
N LEU A 98 -12.32 -5.75 -6.12
CA LEU A 98 -11.45 -6.83 -6.57
C LEU A 98 -11.51 -7.06 -8.07
N SER A 99 -12.69 -6.90 -8.69
CA SER A 99 -12.85 -6.99 -10.13
C SER A 99 -12.06 -5.89 -10.85
N TYR A 100 -12.18 -4.65 -10.39
CA TYR A 100 -11.41 -3.54 -10.95
C TYR A 100 -9.90 -3.71 -10.71
N ALA A 101 -9.52 -4.22 -9.55
CA ALA A 101 -8.13 -4.51 -9.24
C ALA A 101 -7.56 -5.59 -10.18
N SER A 102 -8.33 -6.62 -10.49
CA SER A 102 -7.94 -7.66 -11.44
C SER A 102 -7.76 -7.13 -12.86
N GLN A 103 -8.43 -6.03 -13.19
CA GLN A 103 -8.28 -5.35 -14.48
C GLN A 103 -7.09 -4.38 -14.50
N GLY A 104 -6.32 -4.29 -13.43
CA GLY A 104 -5.18 -3.39 -13.34
C GLY A 104 -5.52 -1.93 -13.13
N ARG A 105 -6.71 -1.62 -12.63
CA ARG A 105 -7.18 -0.23 -12.48
C ARG A 105 -6.60 0.49 -11.28
N TYR A 106 -6.08 -0.24 -10.30
CA TYR A 106 -5.52 0.36 -9.08
C TYR A 106 -4.02 0.14 -8.98
N LYS A 107 -3.32 1.16 -8.54
CA LYS A 107 -1.88 1.12 -8.29
C LYS A 107 -1.57 0.71 -6.85
N ILE A 108 -2.39 1.17 -5.91
CA ILE A 108 -2.23 0.91 -4.47
C ILE A 108 -3.57 0.44 -3.92
N ILE A 109 -3.56 -0.66 -3.17
CA ILE A 109 -4.75 -1.19 -2.51
C ILE A 109 -4.45 -1.36 -1.02
N TYR A 110 -5.21 -0.66 -0.19
CA TYR A 110 -5.16 -0.80 1.26
C TYR A 110 -6.09 -1.94 1.68
N VAL A 111 -5.58 -2.84 2.50
CA VAL A 111 -6.33 -4.03 2.93
C VAL A 111 -6.29 -4.14 4.44
N ALA A 112 -7.46 -4.32 5.06
CA ALA A 112 -7.53 -4.65 6.47
C ALA A 112 -7.04 -6.08 6.71
N PRO A 113 -6.31 -6.34 7.81
CA PRO A 113 -5.73 -7.66 8.06
C PRO A 113 -6.75 -8.81 8.05
N GLU A 114 -7.96 -8.58 8.55
CA GLU A 114 -9.01 -9.60 8.59
C GLU A 114 -9.50 -10.04 7.21
N ARG A 115 -9.25 -9.25 6.18
CA ARG A 115 -9.63 -9.59 4.79
C ARG A 115 -8.62 -10.49 4.09
N LEU A 116 -7.42 -10.62 4.63
CA LEU A 116 -6.36 -11.45 4.04
C LEU A 116 -6.72 -12.94 4.01
N ASN A 117 -7.56 -13.39 4.94
CA ASN A 117 -7.94 -14.79 5.06
C ASN A 117 -9.22 -15.15 4.28
N THR A 118 -9.83 -14.20 3.57
CA THR A 118 -11.01 -14.48 2.77
C THR A 118 -10.59 -15.16 1.46
N GLN A 119 -11.34 -16.18 1.06
CA GLN A 119 -11.03 -16.92 -0.18
C GLN A 119 -11.05 -16.01 -1.40
N ARG A 120 -11.99 -15.07 -1.43
CA ARG A 120 -12.11 -14.11 -2.55
C ARG A 120 -10.85 -13.25 -2.68
N PHE A 121 -10.30 -12.76 -1.57
CA PHE A 121 -9.07 -11.96 -1.59
C PHE A 121 -7.86 -12.84 -1.97
N LEU A 122 -7.77 -14.03 -1.45
CA LEU A 122 -6.66 -14.96 -1.78
C LEU A 122 -6.66 -15.31 -3.26
N ASP A 123 -7.82 -15.58 -3.84
CA ASP A 123 -7.95 -15.85 -5.27
C ASP A 123 -7.48 -14.64 -6.10
N PHE A 124 -7.88 -13.45 -5.71
CA PHE A 124 -7.41 -12.22 -6.35
C PHE A 124 -5.88 -12.10 -6.26
N ALA A 125 -5.32 -12.23 -5.06
CA ALA A 125 -3.89 -12.03 -4.82
C ALA A 125 -3.02 -13.04 -5.57
N CYS A 126 -3.48 -14.28 -5.69
CA CYS A 126 -2.75 -15.32 -6.42
C CYS A 126 -2.68 -15.06 -7.93
N ASN A 127 -3.64 -14.32 -8.48
CA ASN A 127 -3.72 -14.07 -9.92
C ASN A 127 -3.30 -12.65 -10.31
N ALA A 128 -3.08 -11.77 -9.35
CA ALA A 128 -2.71 -10.38 -9.59
C ALA A 128 -1.19 -10.23 -9.66
N ASP A 129 -0.75 -9.20 -10.38
CA ASP A 129 0.67 -8.81 -10.43
C ASP A 129 0.97 -7.90 -9.24
N ILE A 130 1.36 -8.51 -8.12
CA ILE A 130 1.70 -7.80 -6.88
C ILE A 130 3.20 -7.54 -6.86
N SER A 131 3.60 -6.27 -6.92
CA SER A 131 5.01 -5.87 -6.94
C SER A 131 5.58 -5.64 -5.55
N MET A 132 4.75 -5.19 -4.62
CA MET A 132 5.19 -4.84 -3.27
C MET A 132 4.09 -5.12 -2.26
N LEU A 133 4.50 -5.63 -1.12
CA LEU A 133 3.65 -5.80 0.04
C LEU A 133 4.19 -4.90 1.15
N THR A 134 3.37 -4.00 1.64
CA THR A 134 3.70 -3.10 2.73
C THR A 134 2.83 -3.41 3.94
N VAL A 135 3.46 -3.52 5.10
CA VAL A 135 2.75 -3.67 6.37
C VAL A 135 2.92 -2.38 7.15
N ASP A 136 1.87 -1.59 7.22
CA ASP A 136 1.85 -0.36 8.00
C ASP A 136 1.40 -0.68 9.43
N GLU A 137 1.95 0.01 10.41
CA GLU A 137 1.70 -0.26 11.83
C GLU A 137 2.01 -1.73 12.18
N ALA A 138 3.19 -2.21 11.79
CA ALA A 138 3.58 -3.62 11.91
C ALA A 138 3.51 -4.16 13.36
N HIS A 139 3.69 -3.29 14.35
CA HIS A 139 3.58 -3.65 15.76
C HIS A 139 2.17 -4.10 16.16
N CYS A 140 1.13 -3.65 15.45
CA CYS A 140 -0.25 -4.07 15.69
C CYS A 140 -0.54 -5.48 15.16
N ILE A 141 0.24 -5.95 14.20
CA ILE A 141 0.04 -7.25 13.55
C ILE A 141 0.61 -8.39 14.39
N SER A 142 1.71 -8.15 15.10
CA SER A 142 2.41 -9.18 15.88
C SER A 142 1.56 -9.81 16.98
N VAL A 143 0.56 -9.11 17.48
CA VAL A 143 -0.32 -9.61 18.55
C VAL A 143 -1.46 -10.46 18.01
N SER A 144 -1.91 -10.18 16.78
CA SER A 144 -3.11 -10.81 16.21
C SER A 144 -2.82 -11.92 15.21
N TYR A 145 -1.60 -11.99 14.68
CA TYR A 145 -1.28 -12.85 13.53
C TYR A 145 0.07 -13.56 13.71
N THR A 146 0.22 -14.31 14.84
CA THR A 146 1.43 -15.08 15.13
C THR A 146 1.69 -16.21 14.13
N HIS A 147 0.76 -16.48 13.21
CA HIS A 147 0.85 -17.57 12.24
C HIS A 147 0.88 -17.10 10.78
N LEU A 148 1.12 -15.80 10.54
CA LEU A 148 1.24 -15.31 9.18
C LEU A 148 2.64 -15.63 8.68
N THR A 149 2.76 -16.76 8.00
CA THR A 149 3.96 -17.05 7.23
C THR A 149 3.85 -16.30 5.91
N LEU A 150 4.66 -15.27 5.76
CA LEU A 150 4.86 -14.65 4.45
C LEU A 150 5.63 -15.63 3.57
N PRO A 151 5.18 -15.84 2.33
CA PRO A 151 5.92 -16.68 1.41
C PRO A 151 7.28 -16.10 1.05
#